data_a29fcf4fba55d689ef48288c40f03ef3
#
_entry.id   a29fcf4fba55d689ef48288c40f03ef3
#
_cell.length_a   1.000
_cell.length_b   1.000
_cell.length_c   1.000
_cell.angle_alpha   90.00
_cell.angle_beta   90.00
_cell.angle_gamma   90.00
#
_symmetry.space_group_name_H-M   'P 1'
#
loop_
_entity.id
_entity.type
_entity.pdbx_description
1 polymer ?
#
loop_
_entity_poly.entity_id
_entity_poly.type
_entity_poly.pdbx_seq_one_letter_code
_entity_poly.pdbx_strand_id
1 'polypeptide(L)'
;MSGGDPNHGVAHRANRQFNRQNPAFANRPTPGHFDHTSKWPVPQRWSAAGPENVMPKLPYAEDANGNDRSLPLMPRHDSSLTPEVLLAALNDDADRLRDLLSRGAGTECRTETGATPLICAAAKGADAAVEVLLECDANVVATDKVGANCLTLAAYHGRLETARKILASRAVRDSDGASEALLKWPTVGGETPLMAAAKNGHAEFVTFLLEAMRGTVHPLPPYDDGGDRRRVTAMQLACRRGKLDAVKALVAGGAPIGERSGPRQMTPLMHAACQGQNEVCAFLLNPSKSLTQTFRQANEGAHEAADPTAKDADALTALLHAACATGVGPPSVDRDEPARRCFLTLAHAWPGGPEAAYQARDSKGRNALMLSARFGNEAIFKTLLNETGAASLREFDARRESALFAAIKGGFVGAGGIAETALRLYPVHEDELEMLEVKNLDGLTPLLWCAAHGRTDAARWCVANGADILAVDAKGRLPRQVADARGHAETAEALSALAREKWLKL
;
A
#
# COMPACT_ATOMS: atom_id res chain seq x y z
N MET A 1 -41.00 11.55 -22.05
CA MET A 1 -41.38 10.21 -21.51
C MET A 1 -40.12 9.65 -20.88
N SER A 2 -40.02 9.79 -19.56
CA SER A 2 -38.86 9.45 -18.75
C SER A 2 -38.99 8.01 -18.24
N GLY A 3 -38.12 7.14 -18.68
CA GLY A 3 -38.00 5.77 -18.18
C GLY A 3 -37.03 5.77 -16.99
N GLY A 4 -37.54 5.78 -15.78
CA GLY A 4 -36.77 5.55 -14.58
C GLY A 4 -36.60 4.05 -14.30
N ASP A 5 -35.41 3.61 -14.07
CA ASP A 5 -35.03 2.23 -13.76
C ASP A 5 -35.61 1.81 -12.39
N PRO A 6 -36.45 0.77 -12.30
CA PRO A 6 -37.11 0.36 -11.06
C PRO A 6 -36.19 -0.39 -10.06
N ASN A 7 -34.93 -0.68 -10.42
CA ASN A 7 -34.06 -1.51 -9.57
C ASN A 7 -33.28 -0.76 -8.46
N HIS A 8 -33.22 0.57 -8.49
CA HIS A 8 -32.51 1.32 -7.43
C HIS A 8 -33.25 1.38 -6.09
N GLY A 9 -34.57 1.14 -6.08
CA GLY A 9 -35.38 1.15 -4.87
C GLY A 9 -35.34 -0.14 -4.04
N VAL A 10 -35.06 -1.27 -4.66
CA VAL A 10 -35.10 -2.60 -4.02
C VAL A 10 -33.84 -2.89 -3.22
N ALA A 11 -32.66 -2.47 -3.69
CA ALA A 11 -31.41 -2.64 -3.00
C ALA A 11 -31.33 -1.83 -1.68
N HIS A 12 -31.91 -0.62 -1.65
CA HIS A 12 -31.96 0.20 -0.43
C HIS A 12 -32.95 -0.32 0.62
N ARG A 13 -34.01 -1.01 0.22
CA ARG A 13 -34.95 -1.63 1.16
C ARG A 13 -34.44 -2.94 1.75
N ALA A 14 -33.75 -3.76 0.96
CA ALA A 14 -33.10 -4.98 1.43
C ALA A 14 -31.99 -4.68 2.45
N ASN A 15 -31.19 -3.64 2.21
CA ASN A 15 -30.12 -3.24 3.13
C ASN A 15 -30.66 -2.66 4.47
N ARG A 16 -31.81 -1.97 4.47
CA ARG A 16 -32.46 -1.51 5.71
C ARG A 16 -33.09 -2.66 6.51
N GLN A 17 -33.54 -3.71 5.85
CA GLN A 17 -34.15 -4.86 6.52
C GLN A 17 -33.07 -5.79 7.10
N PHE A 18 -31.93 -5.93 6.41
CA PHE A 18 -30.76 -6.68 6.91
C PHE A 18 -30.14 -6.01 8.16
N ASN A 19 -30.04 -4.67 8.18
CA ASN A 19 -29.50 -3.94 9.32
C ASN A 19 -30.44 -3.91 10.54
N ARG A 20 -31.76 -4.14 10.36
CA ARG A 20 -32.71 -4.27 11.50
C ARG A 20 -32.66 -5.64 12.17
N GLN A 21 -32.16 -6.66 11.48
CA GLN A 21 -32.04 -8.04 11.99
C GLN A 21 -30.69 -8.35 12.64
N ASN A 22 -29.68 -7.47 12.49
CA ASN A 22 -28.35 -7.64 13.05
C ASN A 22 -27.87 -6.36 13.74
N PRO A 23 -28.19 -6.16 15.03
CA PRO A 23 -27.82 -4.95 15.78
C PRO A 23 -26.31 -4.73 15.93
N ALA A 24 -25.47 -5.75 15.68
CA ALA A 24 -23.99 -5.63 15.71
C ALA A 24 -23.41 -4.71 14.63
N PHE A 25 -24.19 -4.34 13.59
CA PHE A 25 -23.74 -3.46 12.51
C PHE A 25 -24.26 -2.03 12.57
N ALA A 26 -25.06 -1.69 13.56
CA ALA A 26 -25.77 -0.40 13.63
C ALA A 26 -24.90 0.80 14.05
N ASN A 27 -23.68 0.59 14.59
CA ASN A 27 -22.84 1.64 15.17
C ASN A 27 -21.41 1.65 14.58
N ARG A 28 -21.26 1.59 13.26
CA ARG A 28 -19.96 1.85 12.65
C ARG A 28 -19.80 3.33 12.35
N PRO A 29 -18.71 3.99 12.79
CA PRO A 29 -18.39 5.34 12.34
C PRO A 29 -18.09 5.33 10.84
N THR A 30 -18.61 6.33 10.12
CA THR A 30 -18.30 6.58 8.71
C THR A 30 -16.79 6.79 8.54
N PRO A 31 -16.14 6.11 7.56
CA PRO A 31 -14.71 6.27 7.34
C PRO A 31 -14.41 7.69 6.86
N GLY A 32 -13.57 8.41 7.60
CA GLY A 32 -12.96 9.65 7.14
C GLY A 32 -12.01 9.38 5.97
N HIS A 33 -11.87 10.35 5.06
CA HIS A 33 -10.91 10.36 3.97
C HIS A 33 -9.49 10.11 4.48
N PHE A 34 -8.91 8.94 4.15
CA PHE A 34 -7.50 8.68 4.38
C PHE A 34 -6.68 9.16 3.18
N ASP A 35 -5.81 10.13 3.45
CA ASP A 35 -4.80 10.61 2.51
C ASP A 35 -3.70 9.55 2.34
N HIS A 36 -3.38 9.18 1.09
CA HIS A 36 -2.46 8.10 0.72
C HIS A 36 -0.97 8.40 0.98
N THR A 37 -0.64 9.52 1.64
CA THR A 37 0.73 9.94 1.95
C THR A 37 1.12 9.77 3.40
N SER A 38 0.21 9.36 4.27
CA SER A 38 0.52 9.24 5.69
C SER A 38 1.36 8.00 5.99
N LYS A 39 2.57 8.24 6.47
CA LYS A 39 3.31 7.30 7.32
C LYS A 39 2.37 6.81 8.41
N TRP A 40 2.40 5.52 8.72
CA TRP A 40 1.68 4.98 9.86
C TRP A 40 1.93 5.86 11.08
N PRO A 41 0.89 6.43 11.72
CA PRO A 41 1.09 7.18 12.95
C PRO A 41 1.62 6.21 14.00
N VAL A 42 2.75 6.56 14.60
CA VAL A 42 3.14 6.03 15.91
C VAL A 42 1.95 6.31 16.83
N PRO A 43 1.43 5.34 17.60
CA PRO A 43 0.24 5.55 18.41
C PRO A 43 0.46 6.74 19.35
N GLN A 44 -0.21 7.86 19.06
CA GLN A 44 -0.35 8.92 20.05
C GLN A 44 -1.28 8.40 21.15
N ARG A 45 -0.97 8.74 22.39
CA ARG A 45 -1.69 8.39 23.61
C ARG A 45 -3.20 8.41 23.40
N TRP A 46 -3.82 7.25 23.48
CA TRP A 46 -5.27 7.12 23.50
C TRP A 46 -5.76 7.55 24.87
N SER A 47 -6.58 8.59 24.95
CA SER A 47 -7.33 8.95 26.14
C SER A 47 -8.37 7.86 26.44
N ALA A 48 -8.41 7.43 27.70
CA ALA A 48 -9.34 6.44 28.21
C ALA A 48 -10.77 7.00 28.23
N ALA A 49 -11.52 6.88 27.13
CA ALA A 49 -12.98 6.91 27.11
C ALA A 49 -13.43 6.54 25.68
N GLY A 50 -13.60 5.25 25.42
CA GLY A 50 -14.26 4.74 24.22
C GLY A 50 -15.24 3.64 24.61
N PRO A 51 -16.34 3.45 23.85
CA PRO A 51 -17.38 2.50 24.18
C PRO A 51 -16.81 1.09 24.28
N GLU A 52 -17.34 0.31 25.20
CA GLU A 52 -17.03 -1.10 25.42
C GLU A 52 -17.00 -1.85 24.09
N ASN A 53 -15.80 -2.25 23.66
CA ASN A 53 -15.63 -3.14 22.52
C ASN A 53 -16.14 -4.52 22.95
N VAL A 54 -17.38 -4.84 22.57
CA VAL A 54 -17.87 -6.20 22.57
C VAL A 54 -17.03 -6.96 21.55
N MET A 55 -16.04 -7.72 22.02
CA MET A 55 -15.32 -8.68 21.21
C MET A 55 -16.33 -9.60 20.51
N PRO A 56 -16.14 -9.93 19.23
CA PRO A 56 -16.91 -11.02 18.64
C PRO A 56 -16.66 -12.25 19.50
N LYS A 57 -17.72 -12.86 20.00
CA LYS A 57 -17.64 -14.10 20.78
C LYS A 57 -16.90 -15.13 19.94
N LEU A 58 -15.79 -15.65 20.46
CA LEU A 58 -15.07 -16.74 19.82
C LEU A 58 -16.03 -17.94 19.70
N PRO A 59 -15.97 -18.70 18.59
CA PRO A 59 -16.89 -19.83 18.37
C PRO A 59 -16.83 -20.95 19.44
N TYR A 60 -15.93 -20.85 20.41
CA TYR A 60 -15.76 -21.80 21.52
C TYR A 60 -16.33 -21.34 22.87
N ALA A 61 -16.92 -20.15 22.93
CA ALA A 61 -17.47 -19.63 24.20
C ALA A 61 -18.86 -20.19 24.52
N GLU A 62 -19.49 -20.89 23.58
CA GLU A 62 -20.82 -21.47 23.77
C GLU A 62 -20.75 -22.99 23.60
N ASP A 63 -21.42 -23.75 24.48
CA ASP A 63 -21.62 -25.18 24.26
C ASP A 63 -22.69 -25.42 23.19
N ALA A 64 -22.87 -26.69 22.78
CA ALA A 64 -23.86 -27.06 21.77
C ALA A 64 -25.30 -26.67 22.10
N ASN A 65 -25.59 -26.19 23.32
CA ASN A 65 -26.89 -25.76 23.82
C ASN A 65 -26.98 -24.24 23.96
N GLY A 66 -25.94 -23.46 23.52
CA GLY A 66 -25.93 -22.01 23.62
C GLY A 66 -25.67 -21.48 25.03
N ASN A 67 -25.24 -22.33 25.96
CA ASN A 67 -24.84 -21.88 27.29
C ASN A 67 -23.42 -21.31 27.23
N ASP A 68 -23.29 -20.12 27.81
CA ASP A 68 -22.00 -19.50 28.04
C ASP A 68 -21.18 -20.48 28.91
N ARG A 69 -20.10 -21.08 28.33
CA ARG A 69 -19.10 -21.73 29.16
C ARG A 69 -18.44 -20.63 29.95
N SER A 70 -19.10 -20.21 31.04
CA SER A 70 -18.46 -19.38 32.02
C SER A 70 -17.17 -20.10 32.41
N LEU A 71 -16.04 -19.55 31.99
CA LEU A 71 -14.74 -19.95 32.51
C LEU A 71 -14.89 -20.07 34.02
N PRO A 72 -14.43 -21.18 34.63
CA PRO A 72 -14.48 -21.30 36.07
C PRO A 72 -13.93 -20.01 36.66
N LEU A 73 -14.63 -19.44 37.67
CA LEU A 73 -14.23 -18.18 38.32
C LEU A 73 -12.74 -18.22 38.55
N MET A 74 -11.99 -17.49 37.69
CA MET A 74 -10.55 -17.39 37.76
C MET A 74 -10.21 -17.02 39.19
N PRO A 75 -9.28 -17.69 39.88
CA PRO A 75 -8.86 -17.29 41.20
C PRO A 75 -8.49 -15.79 41.10
N ARG A 76 -8.85 -15.02 42.13
CA ARG A 76 -8.57 -13.57 42.20
C ARG A 76 -7.07 -13.40 42.06
N HIS A 77 -6.63 -13.04 40.83
CA HIS A 77 -5.22 -12.79 40.54
C HIS A 77 -4.78 -11.54 41.31
N ASP A 78 -3.62 -11.61 41.90
CA ASP A 78 -3.00 -10.45 42.54
C ASP A 78 -2.56 -9.45 41.47
N SER A 79 -3.39 -8.44 41.27
CA SER A 79 -3.15 -7.39 40.28
C SER A 79 -1.87 -6.57 40.56
N SER A 80 -1.35 -6.64 41.79
CA SER A 80 -0.09 -5.96 42.15
C SER A 80 1.13 -6.57 41.45
N LEU A 81 1.07 -7.86 41.09
CA LEU A 81 2.13 -8.60 40.40
C LEU A 81 2.11 -8.47 38.90
N THR A 82 1.06 -7.87 38.31
CA THR A 82 0.90 -7.71 36.85
C THR A 82 2.12 -7.06 36.17
N PRO A 83 2.68 -5.95 36.62
CA PRO A 83 3.82 -5.33 35.98
C PRO A 83 5.05 -6.24 35.98
N GLU A 84 5.26 -7.01 37.04
CA GLU A 84 6.41 -7.90 37.18
C GLU A 84 6.32 -9.12 36.28
N VAL A 85 5.11 -9.70 36.08
CA VAL A 85 4.87 -10.79 35.14
C VAL A 85 5.17 -10.35 33.71
N LEU A 86 4.68 -9.18 33.29
CA LEU A 86 4.94 -8.63 31.97
C LEU A 86 6.43 -8.35 31.76
N LEU A 87 7.10 -7.83 32.77
CA LEU A 87 8.53 -7.54 32.71
C LEU A 87 9.37 -8.83 32.64
N ALA A 88 9.04 -9.84 33.44
CA ALA A 88 9.70 -11.15 33.42
C ALA A 88 9.50 -11.84 32.04
N ALA A 89 8.30 -11.78 31.47
CA ALA A 89 7.99 -12.29 30.13
C ALA A 89 8.78 -11.57 29.02
N LEU A 90 8.94 -10.25 29.12
CA LEU A 90 9.71 -9.46 28.16
C LEU A 90 11.24 -9.70 28.25
N ASN A 91 11.74 -10.03 29.44
CA ASN A 91 13.16 -10.22 29.69
C ASN A 91 13.62 -11.69 29.57
N ASP A 92 12.73 -12.61 29.20
CA ASP A 92 12.96 -14.04 29.14
C ASP A 92 13.40 -14.65 30.52
N ASP A 93 12.91 -14.07 31.59
CA ASP A 93 13.24 -14.52 32.96
C ASP A 93 12.26 -15.59 33.41
N ALA A 94 12.51 -16.82 32.96
CA ALA A 94 11.65 -17.97 33.19
C ALA A 94 11.54 -18.32 34.70
N ASP A 95 12.61 -18.19 35.49
CA ASP A 95 12.60 -18.53 36.91
C ASP A 95 11.77 -17.55 37.72
N ARG A 96 11.94 -16.25 37.46
CA ARG A 96 11.09 -15.22 38.08
C ARG A 96 9.63 -15.37 37.65
N LEU A 97 9.39 -15.71 36.39
CA LEU A 97 8.04 -15.92 35.88
C LEU A 97 7.36 -17.11 36.61
N ARG A 98 8.06 -18.24 36.80
CA ARG A 98 7.55 -19.37 37.60
C ARG A 98 7.26 -19.01 39.05
N ASP A 99 8.16 -18.25 39.70
CA ASP A 99 7.91 -17.77 41.06
C ASP A 99 6.67 -16.90 41.17
N LEU A 100 6.52 -15.91 40.26
CA LEU A 100 5.35 -15.03 40.22
C LEU A 100 4.05 -15.80 39.99
N LEU A 101 4.02 -16.72 39.02
CA LEU A 101 2.85 -17.53 38.71
C LEU A 101 2.49 -18.49 39.88
N SER A 102 3.48 -19.08 40.55
CA SER A 102 3.26 -19.92 41.74
C SER A 102 2.68 -19.13 42.93
N ARG A 103 2.94 -17.84 43.00
CA ARG A 103 2.37 -16.91 44.01
C ARG A 103 0.98 -16.39 43.64
N GLY A 104 0.40 -16.90 42.53
CA GLY A 104 -0.96 -16.57 42.12
C GLY A 104 -1.08 -15.39 41.15
N ALA A 105 0.02 -14.99 40.51
CA ALA A 105 -0.04 -14.01 39.43
C ALA A 105 -0.81 -14.57 38.22
N GLY A 106 -1.52 -13.71 37.49
CA GLY A 106 -2.32 -14.13 36.34
C GLY A 106 -1.51 -14.22 35.05
N THR A 107 -1.73 -15.27 34.24
CA THR A 107 -1.17 -15.42 32.89
C THR A 107 -1.84 -14.47 31.88
N GLU A 108 -3.06 -13.96 32.15
CA GLU A 108 -3.86 -13.14 31.25
C GLU A 108 -3.87 -11.64 31.62
N CYS A 109 -2.91 -11.20 32.41
CA CYS A 109 -2.71 -9.79 32.65
C CYS A 109 -2.39 -9.05 31.36
N ARG A 110 -2.80 -7.78 31.24
CA ARG A 110 -2.70 -7.05 29.98
C ARG A 110 -1.95 -5.75 30.09
N THR A 111 -1.15 -5.45 29.08
CA THR A 111 -0.51 -4.15 28.88
C THR A 111 -1.55 -3.08 28.51
N GLU A 112 -1.12 -1.82 28.44
CA GLU A 112 -1.94 -0.73 27.89
C GLU A 112 -2.39 -0.99 26.44
N THR A 113 -1.60 -1.73 25.65
CA THR A 113 -1.95 -2.17 24.29
C THR A 113 -2.87 -3.38 24.26
N GLY A 114 -3.18 -3.96 25.41
CA GLY A 114 -4.02 -5.17 25.52
C GLY A 114 -3.25 -6.47 25.33
N ALA A 115 -1.93 -6.42 25.16
CA ALA A 115 -1.10 -7.61 24.96
C ALA A 115 -0.99 -8.40 26.28
N THR A 116 -1.11 -9.74 26.20
CA THR A 116 -0.86 -10.65 27.34
C THR A 116 0.66 -10.93 27.48
N PRO A 117 1.12 -11.50 28.61
CA PRO A 117 2.51 -11.92 28.76
C PRO A 117 2.99 -12.82 27.63
N LEU A 118 2.15 -13.77 27.16
CA LEU A 118 2.47 -14.63 26.03
C LEU A 118 2.67 -13.86 24.72
N ILE A 119 1.84 -12.88 24.45
CA ILE A 119 1.98 -12.00 23.28
C ILE A 119 3.28 -11.18 23.38
N CYS A 120 3.59 -10.64 24.56
CA CYS A 120 4.80 -9.87 24.80
C CYS A 120 6.07 -10.73 24.64
N ALA A 121 6.08 -11.92 25.22
CA ALA A 121 7.18 -12.88 25.13
C ALA A 121 7.38 -13.32 23.66
N ALA A 122 6.31 -13.62 22.95
CA ALA A 122 6.35 -14.00 21.52
C ALA A 122 6.90 -12.89 20.63
N ALA A 123 6.54 -11.63 20.87
CA ALA A 123 7.06 -10.48 20.14
C ALA A 123 8.57 -10.31 20.31
N LYS A 124 9.07 -10.58 21.52
CA LYS A 124 10.52 -10.48 21.85
C LYS A 124 11.31 -11.71 21.40
N GLY A 125 10.67 -12.86 21.28
CA GLY A 125 11.36 -14.14 21.09
C GLY A 125 11.92 -14.67 22.42
N ALA A 126 11.20 -14.43 23.51
CA ALA A 126 11.53 -14.89 24.87
C ALA A 126 11.08 -16.36 25.03
N ASP A 127 11.91 -17.26 24.53
CA ASP A 127 11.55 -18.66 24.31
C ASP A 127 11.33 -19.43 25.62
N ALA A 128 12.11 -19.15 26.66
CA ALA A 128 11.96 -19.78 27.96
C ALA A 128 10.72 -19.27 28.70
N ALA A 129 10.42 -17.98 28.59
CA ALA A 129 9.19 -17.40 29.13
C ALA A 129 7.94 -17.93 28.42
N VAL A 130 7.99 -18.11 27.09
CA VAL A 130 6.90 -18.72 26.32
C VAL A 130 6.62 -20.14 26.79
N GLU A 131 7.65 -20.98 27.02
CA GLU A 131 7.47 -22.34 27.53
C GLU A 131 6.76 -22.33 28.89
N VAL A 132 7.22 -21.51 29.83
CA VAL A 132 6.61 -21.39 31.16
C VAL A 132 5.15 -20.96 31.08
N LEU A 133 4.85 -19.96 30.24
CA LEU A 133 3.47 -19.48 30.07
C LEU A 133 2.57 -20.56 29.46
N LEU A 134 3.06 -21.34 28.51
CA LEU A 134 2.32 -22.44 27.90
C LEU A 134 2.13 -23.63 28.86
N GLU A 135 3.10 -23.91 29.74
CA GLU A 135 2.98 -24.88 30.83
C GLU A 135 1.93 -24.48 31.86
N CYS A 136 1.73 -23.15 32.07
CA CYS A 136 0.74 -22.57 32.98
C CYS A 136 -0.60 -22.23 32.29
N ASP A 137 -0.93 -22.90 31.19
CA ASP A 137 -2.21 -22.80 30.47
C ASP A 137 -2.55 -21.36 30.01
N ALA A 138 -1.54 -20.54 29.64
CA ALA A 138 -1.80 -19.24 29.04
C ALA A 138 -2.63 -19.37 27.75
N ASN A 139 -3.57 -18.46 27.56
CA ASN A 139 -4.46 -18.48 26.40
C ASN A 139 -3.71 -18.14 25.09
N VAL A 140 -3.43 -19.17 24.28
CA VAL A 140 -2.70 -19.06 23.01
C VAL A 140 -3.43 -18.24 21.93
N VAL A 141 -4.78 -18.20 21.98
CA VAL A 141 -5.60 -17.47 21.02
C VAL A 141 -5.95 -16.03 21.49
N ALA A 142 -5.42 -15.61 22.64
CA ALA A 142 -5.59 -14.24 23.11
C ALA A 142 -5.06 -13.24 22.07
N THR A 143 -5.74 -12.09 21.97
CA THR A 143 -5.34 -11.00 21.07
C THR A 143 -5.18 -9.70 21.84
N ASP A 144 -4.35 -8.81 21.29
CA ASP A 144 -4.22 -7.43 21.76
C ASP A 144 -5.36 -6.52 21.23
N LYS A 145 -5.31 -5.21 21.49
CA LYS A 145 -6.32 -4.23 21.04
C LYS A 145 -6.39 -4.08 19.51
N VAL A 146 -5.34 -4.44 18.78
CA VAL A 146 -5.34 -4.45 17.30
C VAL A 146 -5.69 -5.83 16.73
N GLY A 147 -6.05 -6.79 17.58
CA GLY A 147 -6.41 -8.14 17.17
C GLY A 147 -5.22 -9.03 16.82
N ALA A 148 -3.99 -8.62 17.16
CA ALA A 148 -2.80 -9.43 16.92
C ALA A 148 -2.66 -10.51 18.03
N ASN A 149 -2.49 -11.77 17.63
CA ASN A 149 -2.19 -12.89 18.52
C ASN A 149 -0.66 -13.08 18.68
N CYS A 150 -0.26 -14.00 19.55
CA CYS A 150 1.15 -14.30 19.79
C CYS A 150 1.90 -14.72 18.51
N LEU A 151 1.27 -15.51 17.61
CA LEU A 151 1.89 -15.93 16.37
C LEU A 151 2.03 -14.78 15.36
N THR A 152 1.06 -13.85 15.32
CA THR A 152 1.14 -12.65 14.47
C THR A 152 2.31 -11.77 14.85
N LEU A 153 2.55 -11.53 16.16
CA LEU A 153 3.67 -10.72 16.61
C LEU A 153 5.01 -11.46 16.47
N ALA A 154 5.05 -12.77 16.71
CA ALA A 154 6.23 -13.59 16.40
C ALA A 154 6.59 -13.51 14.91
N ALA A 155 5.60 -13.59 14.02
CA ALA A 155 5.76 -13.47 12.58
C ALA A 155 6.22 -12.05 12.15
N TYR A 156 5.67 -11.00 12.78
CA TYR A 156 6.07 -9.62 12.52
C TYR A 156 7.55 -9.37 12.85
N HIS A 157 8.05 -9.98 13.93
CA HIS A 157 9.43 -9.84 14.39
C HIS A 157 10.38 -10.97 13.95
N GLY A 158 9.88 -11.96 13.20
CA GLY A 158 10.66 -13.09 12.68
C GLY A 158 11.14 -14.09 13.75
N ARG A 159 10.37 -14.26 14.83
CA ARG A 159 10.72 -15.14 15.97
C ARG A 159 10.33 -16.60 15.67
N LEU A 160 11.09 -17.25 14.78
CA LEU A 160 10.74 -18.56 14.23
C LEU A 160 10.69 -19.66 15.31
N GLU A 161 11.70 -19.73 16.19
CA GLU A 161 11.75 -20.76 17.23
C GLU A 161 10.60 -20.64 18.22
N THR A 162 10.27 -19.40 18.59
CA THR A 162 9.09 -19.10 19.42
C THR A 162 7.80 -19.58 18.76
N ALA A 163 7.65 -19.32 17.46
CA ALA A 163 6.48 -19.80 16.70
C ALA A 163 6.39 -21.32 16.65
N ARG A 164 7.54 -22.02 16.49
CA ARG A 164 7.60 -23.49 16.54
C ARG A 164 7.12 -24.02 17.91
N LYS A 165 7.59 -23.43 19.00
CA LYS A 165 7.18 -23.78 20.37
C LYS A 165 5.68 -23.54 20.60
N ILE A 166 5.15 -22.42 20.14
CA ILE A 166 3.72 -22.10 20.26
C ILE A 166 2.87 -23.12 19.51
N LEU A 167 3.16 -23.40 18.23
CA LEU A 167 2.38 -24.35 17.43
C LEU A 167 2.58 -25.82 17.87
N ALA A 168 3.72 -26.17 18.45
CA ALA A 168 3.98 -27.50 19.01
C ALA A 168 3.42 -27.68 20.42
N SER A 169 2.89 -26.63 21.06
CA SER A 169 2.41 -26.69 22.44
C SER A 169 1.18 -27.60 22.57
N ARG A 170 1.01 -28.13 23.79
CA ARG A 170 -0.15 -28.94 24.16
C ARG A 170 -1.45 -28.12 24.03
N ALA A 171 -1.43 -26.85 24.44
CA ALA A 171 -2.56 -25.94 24.37
C ALA A 171 -3.13 -25.78 22.93
N VAL A 172 -2.25 -25.83 21.91
CA VAL A 172 -2.66 -25.79 20.50
C VAL A 172 -3.10 -27.15 19.99
N ARG A 173 -2.41 -28.25 20.38
CA ARG A 173 -2.72 -29.59 19.89
C ARG A 173 -4.01 -30.17 20.47
N ASP A 174 -4.28 -29.91 21.75
CA ASP A 174 -5.43 -30.45 22.46
C ASP A 174 -6.71 -29.60 22.27
N SER A 175 -6.58 -28.41 21.64
CA SER A 175 -7.71 -27.49 21.40
C SER A 175 -8.14 -27.54 19.93
N ASP A 176 -9.36 -28.01 19.67
CA ASP A 176 -9.94 -28.02 18.33
C ASP A 176 -9.99 -26.59 17.75
N GLY A 177 -9.34 -26.40 16.60
CA GLY A 177 -9.35 -25.14 15.87
C GLY A 177 -8.36 -24.06 16.36
N ALA A 178 -7.63 -24.25 17.47
CA ALA A 178 -6.66 -23.27 17.96
C ALA A 178 -5.53 -23.03 16.94
N SER A 179 -5.03 -24.09 16.31
CA SER A 179 -4.02 -23.99 15.25
C SER A 179 -4.53 -23.17 14.06
N GLU A 180 -5.76 -23.41 13.61
CA GLU A 180 -6.36 -22.66 12.51
C GLU A 180 -6.61 -21.19 12.90
N ALA A 181 -7.09 -20.92 14.12
CA ALA A 181 -7.26 -19.57 14.63
C ALA A 181 -5.93 -18.82 14.67
N LEU A 182 -4.86 -19.42 15.17
CA LEU A 182 -3.54 -18.81 15.20
C LEU A 182 -2.99 -18.49 13.81
N LEU A 183 -3.15 -19.41 12.85
CA LEU A 183 -2.60 -19.28 11.50
C LEU A 183 -3.39 -18.32 10.60
N LYS A 184 -4.71 -18.26 10.76
CA LYS A 184 -5.61 -17.57 9.82
C LYS A 184 -6.27 -16.31 10.40
N TRP A 185 -6.28 -16.11 11.73
CA TRP A 185 -6.98 -14.97 12.34
C TRP A 185 -6.31 -13.66 11.98
N PRO A 186 -7.05 -12.73 11.35
CA PRO A 186 -6.50 -11.46 10.96
C PRO A 186 -6.58 -10.43 12.11
N THR A 187 -5.66 -9.49 12.13
CA THR A 187 -5.76 -8.30 12.96
C THR A 187 -6.95 -7.42 12.54
N VAL A 188 -7.30 -6.37 13.31
CA VAL A 188 -8.30 -5.37 12.94
C VAL A 188 -7.97 -4.70 11.60
N GLY A 189 -6.68 -4.51 11.30
CA GLY A 189 -6.20 -4.02 10.00
C GLY A 189 -6.12 -5.10 8.93
N GLY A 190 -6.40 -6.36 9.30
CA GLY A 190 -6.49 -7.48 8.42
C GLY A 190 -5.23 -8.24 8.11
N GLU A 191 -4.24 -7.94 8.80
CA GLU A 191 -2.95 -8.58 8.63
C GLU A 191 -2.95 -9.97 9.30
N THR A 192 -2.73 -11.02 8.52
CA THR A 192 -2.52 -12.39 9.04
C THR A 192 -1.05 -12.60 9.41
N PRO A 193 -0.70 -13.65 10.20
CA PRO A 193 0.70 -13.97 10.49
C PRO A 193 1.56 -14.12 9.23
N LEU A 194 1.03 -14.76 8.18
CA LEU A 194 1.75 -14.90 6.91
C LEU A 194 2.02 -13.55 6.24
N MET A 195 1.04 -12.64 6.25
CA MET A 195 1.20 -11.29 5.73
C MET A 195 2.23 -10.50 6.53
N ALA A 196 2.22 -10.64 7.87
CA ALA A 196 3.19 -9.98 8.74
C ALA A 196 4.64 -10.45 8.47
N ALA A 197 4.85 -11.77 8.36
CA ALA A 197 6.15 -12.33 8.01
C ALA A 197 6.62 -11.90 6.63
N ALA A 198 5.74 -11.99 5.63
CA ALA A 198 6.05 -11.65 4.23
C ALA A 198 6.40 -10.17 4.06
N LYS A 199 5.62 -9.27 4.65
CA LYS A 199 5.82 -7.82 4.65
C LYS A 199 7.17 -7.40 5.25
N ASN A 200 7.60 -8.10 6.31
CA ASN A 200 8.87 -7.81 6.98
C ASN A 200 10.06 -8.58 6.39
N GLY A 201 9.83 -9.56 5.53
CA GLY A 201 10.87 -10.27 4.79
C GLY A 201 11.45 -11.49 5.51
N HIS A 202 10.71 -12.07 6.47
CA HIS A 202 11.13 -13.25 7.21
C HIS A 202 10.86 -14.55 6.40
N ALA A 203 11.73 -14.84 5.43
CA ALA A 203 11.53 -15.91 4.45
C ALA A 203 11.39 -17.30 5.08
N GLU A 204 12.22 -17.63 6.07
CA GLU A 204 12.14 -18.91 6.79
C GLU A 204 10.83 -19.03 7.56
N PHE A 205 10.36 -17.94 8.15
CA PHE A 205 9.08 -17.90 8.83
C PHE A 205 7.92 -18.09 7.85
N VAL A 206 8.00 -17.45 6.65
CA VAL A 206 7.02 -17.66 5.57
C VAL A 206 6.96 -19.13 5.17
N THR A 207 8.11 -19.76 4.96
CA THR A 207 8.19 -21.21 4.61
C THR A 207 7.55 -22.06 5.70
N PHE A 208 7.89 -21.81 6.95
CA PHE A 208 7.32 -22.51 8.10
C PHE A 208 5.79 -22.38 8.18
N LEU A 209 5.25 -21.17 8.01
CA LEU A 209 3.80 -20.99 8.02
C LEU A 209 3.11 -21.70 6.86
N LEU A 210 3.69 -21.64 5.66
CA LEU A 210 3.15 -22.35 4.49
C LEU A 210 3.15 -23.86 4.69
N GLU A 211 4.17 -24.43 5.33
CA GLU A 211 4.23 -25.84 5.69
C GLU A 211 3.17 -26.19 6.75
N ALA A 212 3.03 -25.37 7.78
CA ALA A 212 2.02 -25.55 8.83
C ALA A 212 0.58 -25.48 8.25
N MET A 213 0.37 -24.65 7.22
CA MET A 213 -0.93 -24.47 6.55
C MET A 213 -1.23 -25.54 5.50
N ARG A 214 -0.25 -26.36 5.05
CA ARG A 214 -0.45 -27.42 4.02
C ARG A 214 -1.45 -28.50 4.44
N GLY A 215 -1.72 -28.65 5.72
CA GLY A 215 -2.76 -29.56 6.23
C GLY A 215 -4.18 -28.97 6.23
N THR A 216 -4.32 -27.66 6.01
CA THR A 216 -5.58 -26.92 6.04
C THR A 216 -5.86 -26.35 4.65
N VAL A 217 -6.25 -27.22 3.76
CA VAL A 217 -6.56 -27.00 2.34
C VAL A 217 -7.28 -25.67 2.08
N HIS A 218 -6.55 -24.61 1.66
CA HIS A 218 -7.06 -23.62 0.70
C HIS A 218 -5.94 -22.66 0.29
N PRO A 219 -5.90 -22.20 -0.99
CA PRO A 219 -5.00 -21.16 -1.42
C PRO A 219 -5.15 -19.96 -0.51
N LEU A 220 -4.04 -19.25 -0.25
CA LEU A 220 -3.96 -18.09 0.62
C LEU A 220 -5.14 -17.16 0.37
N PRO A 221 -6.10 -17.01 1.32
CA PRO A 221 -7.25 -16.17 1.07
C PRO A 221 -6.79 -14.73 0.86
N PRO A 222 -7.27 -14.06 -0.19
CA PRO A 222 -7.13 -12.62 -0.27
C PRO A 222 -7.81 -12.03 0.95
N TYR A 223 -7.11 -11.15 1.67
CA TYR A 223 -7.65 -10.50 2.85
C TYR A 223 -8.61 -9.38 2.46
N ASP A 224 -9.79 -9.38 3.08
CA ASP A 224 -10.77 -8.30 3.01
C ASP A 224 -10.69 -7.50 4.32
N ASP A 225 -10.23 -6.24 4.28
CA ASP A 225 -10.06 -5.38 5.46
C ASP A 225 -11.40 -4.81 6.01
N GLY A 226 -12.45 -5.57 5.81
CA GLY A 226 -13.72 -5.38 6.54
C GLY A 226 -14.56 -4.17 6.15
N GLY A 227 -14.34 -3.58 4.99
CA GLY A 227 -15.22 -2.49 4.55
C GLY A 227 -14.83 -1.84 3.25
N ASP A 228 -13.57 -1.84 2.92
CA ASP A 228 -13.05 -1.06 1.80
C ASP A 228 -12.58 -1.92 0.62
N ARG A 229 -12.92 -3.19 0.59
CA ARG A 229 -12.60 -4.14 -0.48
C ARG A 229 -11.11 -4.20 -0.87
N ARG A 230 -10.23 -3.79 -0.01
CA ARG A 230 -8.78 -3.87 -0.23
C ARG A 230 -8.34 -5.29 0.10
N ARG A 231 -8.49 -6.16 -0.89
CA ARG A 231 -7.90 -7.49 -0.81
C ARG A 231 -6.42 -7.36 -1.12
N VAL A 232 -5.56 -7.49 -0.12
CA VAL A 232 -4.11 -7.46 -0.29
C VAL A 232 -3.56 -8.81 0.15
N THR A 233 -2.78 -9.47 -0.72
CA THR A 233 -2.16 -10.78 -0.41
C THR A 233 -0.79 -10.62 0.22
N ALA A 234 -0.30 -11.67 0.90
CA ALA A 234 1.07 -11.71 1.43
C ALA A 234 2.12 -11.46 0.33
N MET A 235 1.89 -12.01 -0.88
CA MET A 235 2.74 -11.81 -2.05
C MET A 235 2.83 -10.33 -2.43
N GLN A 236 1.72 -9.63 -2.49
CA GLN A 236 1.70 -8.21 -2.86
C GLN A 236 2.36 -7.33 -1.81
N LEU A 237 2.20 -7.64 -0.51
CA LEU A 237 2.88 -6.94 0.57
C LEU A 237 4.39 -7.13 0.50
N ALA A 238 4.86 -8.37 0.27
CA ALA A 238 6.28 -8.67 0.10
C ALA A 238 6.86 -7.96 -1.12
N CYS A 239 6.17 -8.02 -2.27
CA CYS A 239 6.57 -7.34 -3.50
C CYS A 239 6.65 -5.82 -3.32
N ARG A 240 5.63 -5.21 -2.72
CA ARG A 240 5.60 -3.78 -2.42
C ARG A 240 6.73 -3.34 -1.50
N ARG A 241 7.14 -4.19 -0.55
CA ARG A 241 8.22 -3.91 0.40
C ARG A 241 9.61 -4.33 -0.09
N GLY A 242 9.71 -4.91 -1.28
CA GLY A 242 10.99 -5.36 -1.87
C GLY A 242 11.63 -6.55 -1.14
N LYS A 243 10.82 -7.40 -0.50
CA LYS A 243 11.31 -8.52 0.29
C LYS A 243 11.54 -9.75 -0.58
N LEU A 244 12.63 -9.74 -1.36
CA LEU A 244 12.90 -10.73 -2.38
C LEU A 244 12.88 -12.18 -1.86
N ASP A 245 13.49 -12.45 -0.71
CA ASP A 245 13.57 -13.82 -0.19
C ASP A 245 12.20 -14.32 0.30
N ALA A 246 11.39 -13.43 0.88
CA ALA A 246 10.00 -13.76 1.21
C ALA A 246 9.15 -13.99 -0.06
N VAL A 247 9.38 -13.22 -1.13
CA VAL A 247 8.72 -13.44 -2.44
C VAL A 247 9.11 -14.81 -3.00
N LYS A 248 10.41 -15.17 -2.97
CA LYS A 248 10.87 -16.49 -3.38
C LYS A 248 10.22 -17.62 -2.56
N ALA A 249 10.15 -17.46 -1.24
CA ALA A 249 9.51 -18.43 -0.34
C ALA A 249 8.01 -18.59 -0.65
N LEU A 250 7.30 -17.50 -0.90
CA LEU A 250 5.87 -17.53 -1.28
C LEU A 250 5.67 -18.22 -2.63
N VAL A 251 6.48 -17.90 -3.64
CA VAL A 251 6.42 -18.55 -4.96
C VAL A 251 6.73 -20.04 -4.83
N ALA A 252 7.75 -20.41 -4.05
CA ALA A 252 8.07 -21.80 -3.75
C ALA A 252 6.93 -22.52 -3.02
N GLY A 253 6.15 -21.84 -2.22
CA GLY A 253 4.95 -22.32 -1.55
C GLY A 253 3.71 -22.41 -2.44
N GLY A 254 3.79 -22.02 -3.71
CA GLY A 254 2.69 -22.08 -4.69
C GLY A 254 1.84 -20.82 -4.77
N ALA A 255 2.29 -19.69 -4.21
CA ALA A 255 1.55 -18.41 -4.34
C ALA A 255 1.51 -17.95 -5.81
N PRO A 256 0.34 -17.57 -6.33
CA PRO A 256 0.18 -17.17 -7.73
C PRO A 256 0.89 -15.85 -8.03
N ILE A 257 1.76 -15.87 -9.06
CA ILE A 257 2.56 -14.71 -9.47
C ILE A 257 1.72 -13.63 -10.18
N GLY A 258 0.67 -14.05 -10.91
CA GLY A 258 -0.17 -13.18 -11.73
C GLY A 258 -1.48 -12.74 -11.08
N GLU A 259 -1.73 -13.10 -9.82
CA GLU A 259 -2.99 -12.81 -9.14
C GLU A 259 -3.25 -11.31 -9.01
N ARG A 260 -4.46 -10.91 -9.42
CA ARG A 260 -4.92 -9.51 -9.31
C ARG A 260 -5.73 -9.34 -8.06
N SER A 261 -5.44 -8.30 -7.30
CA SER A 261 -6.19 -8.00 -6.09
C SER A 261 -6.28 -6.52 -5.77
N GLY A 262 -7.08 -6.20 -4.77
CA GLY A 262 -7.37 -4.83 -4.39
C GLY A 262 -8.33 -4.12 -5.36
N PRO A 263 -8.75 -2.89 -5.03
CA PRO A 263 -9.73 -2.13 -5.81
C PRO A 263 -9.20 -1.76 -7.21
N ARG A 264 -7.88 -1.67 -7.36
CA ARG A 264 -7.23 -1.39 -8.65
C ARG A 264 -6.89 -2.64 -9.45
N GLN A 265 -7.16 -3.85 -8.95
CA GLN A 265 -6.81 -5.10 -9.62
C GLN A 265 -5.33 -5.18 -10.02
N MET A 266 -4.44 -4.77 -9.11
CA MET A 266 -3.00 -4.75 -9.35
C MET A 266 -2.40 -6.14 -9.18
N THR A 267 -1.42 -6.47 -10.04
CA THR A 267 -0.60 -7.68 -9.92
C THR A 267 0.56 -7.48 -8.92
N PRO A 268 1.19 -8.56 -8.40
CA PRO A 268 2.41 -8.45 -7.60
C PRO A 268 3.53 -7.66 -8.30
N LEU A 269 3.69 -7.85 -9.62
CA LEU A 269 4.67 -7.10 -10.42
C LEU A 269 4.39 -5.59 -10.41
N MET A 270 3.12 -5.17 -10.51
CA MET A 270 2.74 -3.75 -10.41
C MET A 270 3.03 -3.17 -9.03
N HIS A 271 2.81 -3.95 -7.96
CA HIS A 271 3.14 -3.54 -6.60
C HIS A 271 4.65 -3.35 -6.37
N ALA A 272 5.49 -4.22 -6.96
CA ALA A 272 6.94 -4.07 -6.94
C ALA A 272 7.37 -2.84 -7.76
N ALA A 273 6.83 -2.69 -8.96
CA ALA A 273 7.16 -1.61 -9.89
C ALA A 273 6.85 -0.22 -9.33
N CYS A 274 5.68 -0.04 -8.67
CA CYS A 274 5.28 1.25 -8.11
C CYS A 274 6.18 1.73 -6.95
N GLN A 275 7.00 0.85 -6.39
CA GLN A 275 7.99 1.16 -5.35
C GLN A 275 9.44 1.06 -5.85
N GLY A 276 9.65 0.81 -7.16
CA GLY A 276 10.98 0.69 -7.75
C GLY A 276 11.78 -0.53 -7.30
N GLN A 277 11.12 -1.63 -6.90
CA GLN A 277 11.76 -2.83 -6.38
C GLN A 277 12.33 -3.69 -7.51
N ASN A 278 13.49 -3.28 -8.05
CA ASN A 278 14.09 -3.87 -9.24
C ASN A 278 14.37 -5.38 -9.11
N GLU A 279 14.93 -5.82 -7.98
CA GLU A 279 15.27 -7.24 -7.79
C GLU A 279 14.03 -8.14 -7.78
N VAL A 280 12.96 -7.66 -7.14
CA VAL A 280 11.67 -8.37 -7.13
C VAL A 280 11.06 -8.39 -8.54
N CYS A 281 11.11 -7.29 -9.27
CA CYS A 281 10.63 -7.25 -10.66
C CYS A 281 11.40 -8.23 -11.55
N ALA A 282 12.74 -8.23 -11.47
CA ALA A 282 13.58 -9.14 -12.23
C ALA A 282 13.30 -10.62 -11.90
N PHE A 283 13.05 -10.93 -10.63
CA PHE A 283 12.68 -12.28 -10.20
C PHE A 283 11.30 -12.69 -10.74
N LEU A 284 10.28 -11.84 -10.61
CA LEU A 284 8.92 -12.16 -11.07
C LEU A 284 8.82 -12.33 -12.59
N LEU A 285 9.64 -11.59 -13.34
CA LEU A 285 9.75 -11.72 -14.80
C LEU A 285 10.49 -13.00 -15.25
N ASN A 286 11.38 -13.54 -14.42
CA ASN A 286 12.17 -14.74 -14.74
C ASN A 286 12.35 -15.64 -13.51
N PRO A 287 11.27 -16.18 -12.92
CA PRO A 287 11.35 -16.96 -11.68
C PRO A 287 12.18 -18.25 -11.86
N SER A 288 12.15 -18.85 -13.04
CA SER A 288 12.84 -20.11 -13.35
C SER A 288 14.37 -20.02 -13.31
N LYS A 289 14.97 -18.84 -13.45
CA LYS A 289 16.44 -18.66 -13.38
C LYS A 289 16.97 -18.69 -11.94
N SER A 290 16.13 -18.35 -10.96
CA SER A 290 16.55 -18.16 -9.56
C SER A 290 16.12 -19.31 -8.62
N LEU A 291 15.20 -20.17 -9.06
CA LEU A 291 14.72 -21.30 -8.25
C LEU A 291 15.59 -22.55 -8.52
N THR A 292 15.95 -23.24 -7.43
CA THR A 292 16.74 -24.47 -7.50
C THR A 292 15.99 -25.59 -8.22
N GLN A 293 16.74 -26.54 -8.80
CA GLN A 293 16.18 -27.67 -9.58
C GLN A 293 15.13 -28.50 -8.81
N THR A 294 15.29 -28.62 -7.49
CA THR A 294 14.34 -29.29 -6.59
C THR A 294 12.97 -28.63 -6.54
N PHE A 295 12.90 -27.30 -6.63
CA PHE A 295 11.64 -26.56 -6.67
C PHE A 295 10.94 -26.66 -8.02
N ARG A 296 11.69 -26.82 -9.13
CA ARG A 296 11.12 -26.99 -10.47
C ARG A 296 10.35 -28.31 -10.60
N GLN A 297 10.85 -29.38 -9.97
CA GLN A 297 10.24 -30.70 -10.03
C GLN A 297 8.97 -30.86 -9.17
N ALA A 298 8.87 -30.08 -8.07
CA ALA A 298 7.70 -30.13 -7.17
C ALA A 298 6.47 -29.39 -7.72
N ASN A 299 6.64 -28.50 -8.70
CA ASN A 299 5.59 -27.61 -9.21
C ASN A 299 5.62 -27.53 -10.75
N GLU A 300 5.66 -28.65 -11.44
CA GLU A 300 5.54 -28.72 -12.89
C GLU A 300 4.22 -28.07 -13.32
N GLY A 301 4.30 -26.84 -13.88
CA GLY A 301 3.18 -26.09 -14.44
C GLY A 301 2.73 -24.83 -13.68
N ALA A 302 3.25 -24.53 -12.48
CA ALA A 302 2.69 -23.47 -11.61
C ALA A 302 3.40 -22.09 -11.69
N HIS A 303 4.52 -21.97 -12.40
CA HIS A 303 5.31 -20.72 -12.36
C HIS A 303 5.41 -20.07 -13.75
N GLU A 304 4.28 -19.65 -14.28
CA GLU A 304 4.30 -18.68 -15.38
C GLU A 304 4.97 -17.38 -14.90
N ALA A 305 5.89 -16.85 -15.71
CA ALA A 305 6.47 -15.53 -15.45
C ALA A 305 5.38 -14.46 -15.37
N ALA A 306 5.60 -13.43 -14.58
CA ALA A 306 4.66 -12.32 -14.52
C ALA A 306 4.52 -11.67 -15.89
N ASP A 307 3.29 -11.38 -16.32
CA ASP A 307 3.00 -10.67 -17.56
C ASP A 307 3.30 -9.16 -17.38
N PRO A 308 4.33 -8.61 -18.07
CA PRO A 308 4.65 -7.19 -17.98
C PRO A 308 3.59 -6.29 -18.64
N THR A 309 2.76 -6.85 -19.54
CA THR A 309 1.72 -6.11 -20.28
C THR A 309 0.38 -6.07 -19.57
N ALA A 310 0.23 -6.82 -18.48
CA ALA A 310 -0.98 -6.83 -17.67
C ALA A 310 -1.37 -5.39 -17.27
N LYS A 311 -2.67 -5.09 -17.32
CA LYS A 311 -3.20 -3.75 -17.01
C LYS A 311 -4.05 -3.83 -15.74
N ASP A 312 -3.92 -2.82 -14.88
CA ASP A 312 -4.82 -2.62 -13.74
C ASP A 312 -6.18 -1.99 -14.17
N ALA A 313 -7.02 -1.61 -13.21
CA ALA A 313 -8.32 -1.00 -13.47
C ALA A 313 -8.25 0.36 -14.21
N ASP A 314 -7.12 1.08 -14.08
CA ASP A 314 -6.85 2.35 -14.76
C ASP A 314 -6.07 2.15 -16.08
N ALA A 315 -5.95 0.91 -16.54
CA ALA A 315 -5.13 0.48 -17.68
C ALA A 315 -3.62 0.76 -17.52
N LEU A 316 -3.13 0.96 -16.29
CA LEU A 316 -1.71 1.09 -15.99
C LEU A 316 -1.06 -0.29 -16.00
N THR A 317 0.05 -0.39 -16.70
CA THR A 317 0.95 -1.57 -16.68
C THR A 317 2.01 -1.41 -15.59
N ALA A 318 2.76 -2.48 -15.29
CA ALA A 318 3.88 -2.40 -14.36
C ALA A 318 4.91 -1.32 -14.76
N LEU A 319 5.17 -1.17 -16.07
CA LEU A 319 6.05 -0.13 -16.61
C LEU A 319 5.54 1.28 -16.28
N LEU A 320 4.25 1.54 -16.50
CA LEU A 320 3.64 2.84 -16.21
C LEU A 320 3.59 3.12 -14.71
N HIS A 321 3.42 2.09 -13.87
CA HIS A 321 3.55 2.21 -12.43
C HIS A 321 4.98 2.58 -12.00
N ALA A 322 6.02 2.01 -12.65
CA ALA A 322 7.41 2.40 -12.40
C ALA A 322 7.68 3.86 -12.78
N ALA A 323 7.08 4.34 -13.88
CA ALA A 323 7.18 5.75 -14.28
C ALA A 323 6.52 6.72 -13.26
N CYS A 324 5.50 6.25 -12.54
CA CYS A 324 4.86 6.98 -11.45
C CYS A 324 5.60 6.87 -10.11
N ALA A 325 6.59 5.98 -9.99
CA ALA A 325 7.28 5.73 -8.74
C ALA A 325 8.05 6.98 -8.30
N THR A 326 7.57 7.64 -7.25
CA THR A 326 8.33 8.69 -6.57
C THR A 326 9.20 8.04 -5.51
N GLY A 327 10.50 8.26 -5.57
CA GLY A 327 11.42 7.71 -4.58
C GLY A 327 10.99 8.05 -3.15
N VAL A 328 10.69 7.04 -2.34
CA VAL A 328 10.31 7.21 -0.93
C VAL A 328 11.57 7.44 -0.10
N GLY A 329 11.85 8.67 0.26
CA GLY A 329 13.00 8.99 1.11
C GLY A 329 13.39 10.48 1.05
N PRO A 330 14.38 11.02 1.84
CA PRO A 330 14.84 12.41 1.78
C PRO A 330 15.52 12.76 0.44
N PRO A 331 15.55 14.02 -0.03
CA PRO A 331 16.13 14.42 -1.31
C PRO A 331 17.64 14.19 -1.33
N SER A 332 18.06 13.04 -1.87
CA SER A 332 19.45 12.74 -2.22
C SER A 332 19.53 12.29 -3.67
N VAL A 333 20.64 12.56 -4.31
CA VAL A 333 20.87 12.37 -5.76
C VAL A 333 20.65 10.92 -6.26
N ASP A 334 20.62 9.93 -5.35
CA ASP A 334 20.56 8.50 -5.70
C ASP A 334 19.15 7.86 -5.67
N ARG A 335 18.08 8.65 -5.53
CA ARG A 335 16.72 8.08 -5.34
C ARG A 335 16.09 7.55 -6.60
N ASP A 336 16.36 8.20 -7.70
CA ASP A 336 15.74 7.89 -8.98
C ASP A 336 16.35 6.64 -9.61
N GLU A 337 17.53 6.22 -9.15
CA GLU A 337 18.24 5.09 -9.74
C GLU A 337 17.55 3.73 -9.55
N PRO A 338 17.00 3.37 -8.37
CA PRO A 338 16.24 2.13 -8.23
C PRO A 338 14.98 2.09 -9.11
N ALA A 339 14.24 3.19 -9.17
CA ALA A 339 13.04 3.29 -10.02
C ALA A 339 13.41 3.22 -11.51
N ARG A 340 14.50 3.87 -11.92
CA ARG A 340 15.04 3.82 -13.28
C ARG A 340 15.48 2.40 -13.66
N ARG A 341 16.21 1.71 -12.80
CA ARG A 341 16.62 0.31 -13.06
C ARG A 341 15.42 -0.60 -13.20
N CYS A 342 14.43 -0.46 -12.31
CA CYS A 342 13.18 -1.20 -12.38
C CYS A 342 12.45 -0.93 -13.70
N PHE A 343 12.35 0.34 -14.11
CA PHE A 343 11.74 0.75 -15.37
C PHE A 343 12.44 0.10 -16.58
N LEU A 344 13.77 0.15 -16.64
CA LEU A 344 14.55 -0.47 -17.72
C LEU A 344 14.38 -2.00 -17.74
N THR A 345 14.41 -2.65 -16.58
CA THR A 345 14.16 -4.09 -16.47
C THR A 345 12.81 -4.49 -17.06
N LEU A 346 11.76 -3.72 -16.75
CA LEU A 346 10.41 -3.92 -17.29
C LEU A 346 10.34 -3.65 -18.80
N ALA A 347 11.00 -2.59 -19.28
CA ALA A 347 11.03 -2.25 -20.69
C ALA A 347 11.74 -3.35 -21.53
N HIS A 348 12.86 -3.88 -21.05
CA HIS A 348 13.57 -4.97 -21.72
C HIS A 348 12.82 -6.32 -21.69
N ALA A 349 11.99 -6.54 -20.68
CA ALA A 349 11.14 -7.73 -20.58
C ALA A 349 9.85 -7.61 -21.39
N TRP A 350 9.58 -6.46 -22.00
CA TRP A 350 8.33 -6.23 -22.73
C TRP A 350 8.32 -7.03 -24.05
N PRO A 351 7.19 -7.65 -24.41
CA PRO A 351 7.02 -8.29 -25.72
C PRO A 351 7.20 -7.26 -26.84
N GLY A 352 8.19 -7.46 -27.72
CA GLY A 352 8.55 -6.49 -28.77
C GLY A 352 9.60 -5.46 -28.36
N GLY A 353 10.15 -5.59 -27.15
CA GLY A 353 11.28 -4.78 -26.68
C GLY A 353 10.90 -3.40 -26.10
N PRO A 354 11.93 -2.59 -25.74
CA PRO A 354 11.73 -1.31 -25.10
C PRO A 354 10.90 -0.31 -25.92
N GLU A 355 11.09 -0.27 -27.22
CA GLU A 355 10.33 0.64 -28.10
C GLU A 355 8.84 0.41 -28.02
N ALA A 356 8.38 -0.85 -28.02
CA ALA A 356 6.99 -1.20 -27.86
C ALA A 356 6.48 -0.86 -26.43
N ALA A 357 7.32 -1.03 -25.42
CA ALA A 357 7.01 -0.68 -24.04
C ALA A 357 6.74 0.82 -23.86
N TYR A 358 7.52 1.69 -24.52
CA TYR A 358 7.40 3.14 -24.42
C TYR A 358 6.12 3.68 -25.08
N GLN A 359 5.50 2.90 -25.98
CA GLN A 359 4.19 3.23 -26.58
C GLN A 359 3.00 2.86 -25.68
N ALA A 360 3.24 2.18 -24.56
CA ALA A 360 2.16 1.82 -23.63
C ALA A 360 1.45 3.08 -23.09
N ARG A 361 0.12 3.03 -23.04
CA ARG A 361 -0.72 4.13 -22.56
C ARG A 361 -1.74 3.63 -21.53
N ASP A 362 -2.03 4.50 -20.57
CA ASP A 362 -3.10 4.27 -19.60
C ASP A 362 -4.50 4.62 -20.16
N SER A 363 -5.54 4.49 -19.34
CA SER A 363 -6.93 4.81 -19.70
C SER A 363 -7.16 6.27 -20.10
N LYS A 364 -6.25 7.18 -19.76
CA LYS A 364 -6.26 8.60 -20.12
C LYS A 364 -5.37 8.92 -21.31
N GLY A 365 -4.82 7.92 -21.97
CA GLY A 365 -3.91 8.07 -23.10
C GLY A 365 -2.50 8.56 -22.72
N ARG A 366 -2.12 8.56 -21.43
CA ARG A 366 -0.82 9.02 -20.98
C ARG A 366 0.21 7.92 -21.15
N ASN A 367 1.37 8.26 -21.68
CA ASN A 367 2.54 7.38 -21.80
C ASN A 367 3.48 7.53 -20.59
N ALA A 368 4.55 6.73 -20.57
CA ALA A 368 5.54 6.75 -19.50
C ALA A 368 6.24 8.12 -19.34
N LEU A 369 6.46 8.85 -20.45
CA LEU A 369 7.09 10.18 -20.43
C LEU A 369 6.19 11.21 -19.72
N MET A 370 4.90 11.22 -20.02
CA MET A 370 3.93 12.11 -19.36
C MET A 370 3.76 11.79 -17.90
N LEU A 371 3.76 10.49 -17.54
CA LEU A 371 3.63 10.05 -16.14
C LEU A 371 4.89 10.39 -15.34
N SER A 372 6.10 10.11 -15.86
CA SER A 372 7.34 10.50 -15.19
C SER A 372 7.42 12.01 -14.97
N ALA A 373 6.99 12.80 -15.96
CA ALA A 373 6.90 14.26 -15.85
C ALA A 373 5.89 14.69 -14.78
N ARG A 374 4.72 14.06 -14.72
CA ARG A 374 3.65 14.37 -13.76
C ARG A 374 4.04 14.09 -12.31
N PHE A 375 4.82 13.03 -12.09
CA PHE A 375 5.22 12.58 -10.75
C PHE A 375 6.63 12.98 -10.36
N GLY A 376 7.37 13.67 -11.23
CA GLY A 376 8.69 14.23 -10.93
C GLY A 376 9.82 13.23 -10.99
N ASN A 377 9.67 12.12 -11.71
CA ASN A 377 10.71 11.13 -11.87
C ASN A 377 11.68 11.54 -12.98
N GLU A 378 12.66 12.37 -12.61
CA GLU A 378 13.60 13.01 -13.55
C GLU A 378 14.50 11.99 -14.25
N ALA A 379 14.96 10.95 -13.54
CA ALA A 379 15.84 9.92 -14.12
C ALA A 379 15.13 9.13 -15.22
N ILE A 380 13.87 8.71 -15.00
CA ILE A 380 13.09 8.02 -16.02
C ILE A 380 12.74 8.97 -17.16
N PHE A 381 12.37 10.21 -16.85
CA PHE A 381 12.07 11.22 -17.88
C PHE A 381 13.25 11.45 -18.82
N LYS A 382 14.47 11.67 -18.29
CA LYS A 382 15.70 11.82 -19.09
C LYS A 382 16.06 10.56 -19.86
N THR A 383 15.89 9.38 -19.26
CA THR A 383 16.12 8.11 -19.93
C THR A 383 15.21 7.97 -21.15
N LEU A 384 13.91 8.21 -20.98
CA LEU A 384 12.94 8.16 -22.07
C LEU A 384 13.25 9.15 -23.19
N LEU A 385 13.62 10.38 -22.86
CA LEU A 385 14.02 11.37 -23.87
C LEU A 385 15.28 10.95 -24.66
N ASN A 386 16.25 10.32 -24.00
CA ASN A 386 17.44 9.81 -24.67
C ASN A 386 17.12 8.66 -25.62
N GLU A 387 16.18 7.78 -25.25
CA GLU A 387 15.79 6.61 -26.04
C GLU A 387 14.82 6.94 -27.17
N THR A 388 13.81 7.80 -26.90
CA THR A 388 12.74 8.10 -27.86
C THR A 388 12.96 9.40 -28.63
N GLY A 389 13.92 10.20 -28.21
CA GLY A 389 14.21 11.50 -28.80
C GLY A 389 13.20 12.60 -28.41
N ALA A 390 13.53 13.83 -28.77
CA ALA A 390 12.72 15.02 -28.46
C ALA A 390 11.34 15.03 -29.16
N ALA A 391 11.15 14.24 -30.21
CA ALA A 391 9.87 14.11 -30.91
C ALA A 391 8.75 13.60 -29.98
N SER A 392 9.09 12.79 -28.98
CA SER A 392 8.13 12.28 -27.98
C SER A 392 7.50 13.37 -27.11
N LEU A 393 8.12 14.55 -27.01
CA LEU A 393 7.55 15.71 -26.31
C LEU A 393 6.32 16.30 -27.02
N ARG A 394 6.12 15.99 -28.30
CA ARG A 394 4.98 16.41 -29.09
C ARG A 394 3.75 15.52 -28.94
N GLU A 395 3.88 14.43 -28.22
CA GLU A 395 2.76 13.54 -27.95
C GLU A 395 1.79 14.15 -26.93
N PHE A 396 0.52 13.83 -27.11
CA PHE A 396 -0.57 14.31 -26.26
C PHE A 396 -1.36 13.15 -25.67
N ASP A 397 -1.85 13.36 -24.46
CA ASP A 397 -2.83 12.46 -23.84
C ASP A 397 -4.25 12.67 -24.39
N ALA A 398 -5.23 11.93 -23.86
CA ALA A 398 -6.64 12.02 -24.25
C ALA A 398 -7.26 13.41 -23.95
N ARG A 399 -6.65 14.23 -23.10
CA ARG A 399 -7.07 15.60 -22.81
C ARG A 399 -6.30 16.66 -23.63
N ARG A 400 -5.48 16.22 -24.55
CA ARG A 400 -4.58 17.06 -25.33
C ARG A 400 -3.55 17.78 -24.46
N GLU A 401 -3.01 17.09 -23.44
CA GLU A 401 -1.98 17.58 -22.54
C GLU A 401 -0.64 16.90 -22.87
N SER A 402 0.41 17.68 -23.00
CA SER A 402 1.78 17.21 -23.28
C SER A 402 2.53 16.83 -22.00
N ALA A 403 3.74 16.25 -22.16
CA ALA A 403 4.63 15.97 -21.03
C ALA A 403 5.02 17.25 -20.26
N LEU A 404 5.21 18.41 -20.94
CA LEU A 404 5.43 19.71 -20.30
C LEU A 404 4.22 20.10 -19.45
N PHE A 405 3.01 19.98 -20.00
CA PHE A 405 1.78 20.28 -19.26
C PHE A 405 1.66 19.38 -18.01
N ALA A 406 2.03 18.10 -18.14
CA ALA A 406 2.04 17.15 -17.04
C ALA A 406 3.06 17.57 -15.94
N ALA A 407 4.27 18.01 -16.31
CA ALA A 407 5.28 18.51 -15.38
C ALA A 407 4.79 19.74 -14.59
N ILE A 408 4.19 20.70 -15.29
CA ILE A 408 3.60 21.91 -14.69
C ILE A 408 2.48 21.55 -13.71
N LYS A 409 1.61 20.61 -14.07
CA LYS A 409 0.58 20.06 -13.17
C LYS A 409 1.15 19.35 -11.95
N GLY A 410 2.32 18.74 -12.09
CA GLY A 410 3.06 18.09 -10.99
C GLY A 410 3.71 19.11 -10.04
N GLY A 411 3.98 20.32 -10.51
CA GLY A 411 4.74 21.34 -9.78
C GLY A 411 6.26 21.24 -9.98
N PHE A 412 6.73 20.48 -10.98
CA PHE A 412 8.17 20.26 -11.25
C PHE A 412 8.72 21.30 -12.24
N VAL A 413 8.60 22.57 -11.85
CA VAL A 413 8.94 23.78 -12.64
C VAL A 413 10.23 24.46 -12.19
N GLY A 414 11.00 23.88 -11.25
CA GLY A 414 12.23 24.45 -10.74
C GLY A 414 13.37 24.49 -11.77
N ALA A 415 14.43 25.26 -11.48
CA ALA A 415 15.65 25.34 -12.29
C ALA A 415 16.29 23.97 -12.45
N GLY A 416 16.58 23.57 -13.71
CA GLY A 416 17.06 22.23 -14.05
C GLY A 416 16.02 21.12 -13.96
N GLY A 417 14.77 21.43 -13.58
CA GLY A 417 13.68 20.46 -13.44
C GLY A 417 13.14 19.95 -14.78
N ILE A 418 12.16 19.03 -14.66
CA ILE A 418 11.57 18.36 -15.83
C ILE A 418 10.92 19.33 -16.80
N ALA A 419 10.20 20.35 -16.31
CA ALA A 419 9.54 21.33 -17.15
C ALA A 419 10.54 22.16 -17.96
N GLU A 420 11.63 22.59 -17.34
CA GLU A 420 12.68 23.34 -18.02
C GLU A 420 13.42 22.44 -19.04
N THR A 421 13.71 21.20 -18.68
CA THR A 421 14.33 20.24 -19.59
C THR A 421 13.43 19.97 -20.80
N ALA A 422 12.13 19.77 -20.60
CA ALA A 422 11.17 19.58 -21.66
C ALA A 422 11.07 20.78 -22.59
N LEU A 423 11.01 21.98 -22.02
CA LEU A 423 10.92 23.21 -22.80
C LEU A 423 12.18 23.48 -23.64
N ARG A 424 13.39 23.25 -23.05
CA ARG A 424 14.66 23.48 -23.74
C ARG A 424 14.90 22.50 -24.87
N LEU A 425 14.43 21.25 -24.73
CA LEU A 425 14.63 20.18 -25.74
C LEU A 425 13.52 20.11 -26.76
N TYR A 426 12.45 20.89 -26.58
CA TYR A 426 11.34 20.90 -27.55
C TYR A 426 11.82 21.43 -28.90
N PRO A 427 11.67 20.65 -29.98
CA PRO A 427 12.06 21.08 -31.30
C PRO A 427 11.09 22.18 -31.79
N VAL A 428 11.55 23.41 -31.86
CA VAL A 428 10.79 24.55 -32.40
C VAL A 428 10.89 24.50 -33.94
N HIS A 429 9.75 24.39 -34.60
CA HIS A 429 9.63 24.66 -36.05
C HIS A 429 8.93 26.00 -36.23
N GLU A 430 9.31 26.78 -37.24
CA GLU A 430 8.88 28.16 -37.46
C GLU A 430 7.35 28.36 -37.55
N ASP A 431 6.58 27.31 -37.83
CA ASP A 431 5.13 27.36 -38.02
C ASP A 431 4.32 26.71 -36.87
N GLU A 432 4.93 26.26 -35.79
CA GLU A 432 4.24 25.56 -34.69
C GLU A 432 4.07 26.45 -33.46
N LEU A 433 2.86 26.36 -32.85
CA LEU A 433 2.57 26.99 -31.57
C LEU A 433 3.58 26.57 -30.51
N GLU A 434 4.14 27.54 -29.80
CA GLU A 434 4.99 27.27 -28.64
C GLU A 434 4.29 26.34 -27.66
N MET A 435 5.03 25.40 -27.06
CA MET A 435 4.51 24.36 -26.18
C MET A 435 3.68 24.92 -25.00
N LEU A 436 4.00 26.15 -24.58
CA LEU A 436 3.29 26.87 -23.52
C LEU A 436 1.92 27.46 -23.97
N GLU A 437 1.65 27.51 -25.27
CA GLU A 437 0.40 28.04 -25.82
C GLU A 437 -0.56 26.95 -26.30
N VAL A 438 -0.18 25.69 -26.21
CA VAL A 438 -1.05 24.57 -26.56
C VAL A 438 -2.21 24.49 -25.57
N LYS A 439 -3.43 24.63 -26.09
CA LYS A 439 -4.65 24.49 -25.28
C LYS A 439 -5.07 23.02 -25.17
N ASN A 440 -5.40 22.62 -23.95
CA ASN A 440 -6.02 21.31 -23.70
C ASN A 440 -7.51 21.32 -24.15
N LEU A 441 -8.22 20.20 -23.98
CA LEU A 441 -9.65 20.09 -24.35
C LEU A 441 -10.57 21.03 -23.56
N ASP A 442 -10.14 21.51 -22.39
CA ASP A 442 -10.89 22.51 -21.62
C ASP A 442 -10.62 23.94 -22.11
N GLY A 443 -9.83 24.12 -23.18
CA GLY A 443 -9.44 25.41 -23.73
C GLY A 443 -8.39 26.15 -22.89
N LEU A 444 -7.71 25.45 -22.00
CA LEU A 444 -6.72 26.04 -21.08
C LEU A 444 -5.31 25.83 -21.59
N THR A 445 -4.52 26.91 -21.69
CA THR A 445 -3.06 26.81 -21.77
C THR A 445 -2.48 26.41 -20.41
N PRO A 446 -1.20 25.96 -20.33
CA PRO A 446 -0.52 25.71 -19.04
C PRO A 446 -0.67 26.86 -18.05
N LEU A 447 -0.50 28.12 -18.49
CA LEU A 447 -0.66 29.30 -17.63
C LEU A 447 -2.10 29.48 -17.12
N LEU A 448 -3.11 29.34 -18.00
CA LEU A 448 -4.52 29.40 -17.62
C LEU A 448 -4.89 28.26 -16.64
N TRP A 449 -4.30 27.08 -16.82
CA TRP A 449 -4.49 25.98 -15.89
C TRP A 449 -3.90 26.29 -14.51
N CYS A 450 -2.67 26.86 -14.44
CA CYS A 450 -2.05 27.30 -13.19
C CYS A 450 -2.93 28.33 -12.46
N ALA A 451 -3.44 29.31 -13.20
CA ALA A 451 -4.36 30.31 -12.68
C ALA A 451 -5.64 29.71 -12.12
N ALA A 452 -6.24 28.74 -12.84
CA ALA A 452 -7.46 28.04 -12.41
C ALA A 452 -7.28 27.17 -11.15
N HIS A 453 -6.06 26.77 -10.81
CA HIS A 453 -5.76 25.87 -9.69
C HIS A 453 -4.89 26.51 -8.59
N GLY A 454 -4.66 27.82 -8.63
CA GLY A 454 -3.91 28.52 -7.61
C GLY A 454 -2.43 28.13 -7.53
N ARG A 455 -1.82 27.73 -8.65
CA ARG A 455 -0.42 27.32 -8.70
C ARG A 455 0.48 28.52 -9.01
N THR A 456 0.68 29.38 -8.00
CA THR A 456 1.37 30.66 -8.13
C THR A 456 2.79 30.55 -8.68
N ASP A 457 3.61 29.61 -8.14
CA ASP A 457 5.00 29.41 -8.58
C ASP A 457 5.08 28.90 -10.01
N ALA A 458 4.20 27.95 -10.36
CA ALA A 458 4.13 27.43 -11.73
C ALA A 458 3.65 28.49 -12.73
N ALA A 459 2.73 29.38 -12.33
CA ALA A 459 2.29 30.51 -13.13
C ALA A 459 3.44 31.49 -13.38
N ARG A 460 4.21 31.85 -12.34
CA ARG A 460 5.41 32.70 -12.46
C ARG A 460 6.43 32.08 -13.41
N TRP A 461 6.68 30.77 -13.26
CA TRP A 461 7.60 30.04 -14.13
C TRP A 461 7.14 30.06 -15.60
N CYS A 462 5.84 29.82 -15.88
CA CYS A 462 5.30 29.90 -17.25
C CYS A 462 5.54 31.26 -17.89
N VAL A 463 5.22 32.36 -17.17
CA VAL A 463 5.42 33.72 -17.69
C VAL A 463 6.90 34.04 -17.91
N ALA A 464 7.79 33.62 -16.99
CA ALA A 464 9.23 33.82 -17.12
C ALA A 464 9.83 33.07 -18.33
N ASN A 465 9.19 31.98 -18.77
CA ASN A 465 9.59 31.19 -19.93
C ASN A 465 8.80 31.51 -21.21
N GLY A 466 8.13 32.65 -21.28
CA GLY A 466 7.54 33.15 -22.51
C GLY A 466 6.04 32.94 -22.68
N ALA A 467 5.35 32.29 -21.74
CA ALA A 467 3.92 32.11 -21.84
C ALA A 467 3.18 33.47 -22.01
N ASP A 468 2.17 33.45 -22.88
CA ASP A 468 1.37 34.65 -23.13
C ASP A 468 0.43 34.95 -21.95
N ILE A 469 0.74 36.00 -21.21
CA ILE A 469 -0.06 36.46 -20.07
C ILE A 469 -1.44 36.99 -20.49
N LEU A 470 -1.62 37.29 -21.78
CA LEU A 470 -2.88 37.75 -22.37
C LEU A 470 -3.69 36.58 -23.01
N ALA A 471 -3.19 35.34 -22.94
CA ALA A 471 -3.93 34.18 -23.41
C ALA A 471 -5.31 34.11 -22.75
N VAL A 472 -6.34 33.78 -23.51
CA VAL A 472 -7.71 33.73 -23.00
C VAL A 472 -8.25 32.28 -23.00
N ASP A 473 -9.05 31.98 -21.96
CA ASP A 473 -9.80 30.74 -21.89
C ASP A 473 -10.97 30.68 -22.90
N ALA A 474 -11.72 29.59 -22.92
CA ALA A 474 -12.90 29.42 -23.79
C ALA A 474 -14.02 30.46 -23.53
N LYS A 475 -13.98 31.20 -22.42
CA LYS A 475 -14.94 32.27 -22.07
C LYS A 475 -14.36 33.68 -22.30
N GLY A 476 -13.19 33.80 -22.93
CA GLY A 476 -12.52 35.05 -23.17
C GLY A 476 -11.88 35.68 -21.91
N ARG A 477 -11.69 34.93 -20.84
CA ARG A 477 -11.11 35.44 -19.59
C ARG A 477 -9.59 35.30 -19.58
N LEU A 478 -8.92 36.36 -19.13
CA LEU A 478 -7.48 36.35 -18.89
C LEU A 478 -7.07 35.49 -17.68
N PRO A 479 -5.81 35.01 -17.59
CA PRO A 479 -5.34 34.19 -16.47
C PRO A 479 -5.64 34.79 -15.09
N ARG A 480 -5.42 36.11 -14.91
CA ARG A 480 -5.80 36.83 -13.69
C ARG A 480 -7.29 36.68 -13.35
N GLN A 481 -8.16 36.90 -14.34
CA GLN A 481 -9.61 36.80 -14.15
C GLN A 481 -10.06 35.37 -13.84
N VAL A 482 -9.37 34.38 -14.41
CA VAL A 482 -9.62 32.97 -14.09
C VAL A 482 -9.24 32.66 -12.64
N ALA A 483 -8.09 33.17 -12.16
CA ALA A 483 -7.66 33.01 -10.78
C ALA A 483 -8.62 33.70 -9.81
N ASP A 484 -9.02 34.96 -10.07
CA ASP A 484 -9.99 35.72 -9.27
C ASP A 484 -11.34 34.96 -9.19
N ALA A 485 -11.85 34.48 -10.31
CA ALA A 485 -13.13 33.74 -10.38
C ALA A 485 -13.10 32.41 -9.64
N ARG A 486 -11.93 31.84 -9.37
CA ARG A 486 -11.72 30.60 -8.61
C ARG A 486 -11.33 30.84 -7.16
N GLY A 487 -11.18 32.09 -6.73
CA GLY A 487 -10.82 32.45 -5.36
C GLY A 487 -9.31 32.36 -5.06
N HIS A 488 -8.46 32.29 -6.07
CA HIS A 488 -7.00 32.20 -5.92
C HIS A 488 -6.36 33.62 -5.93
N ALA A 489 -6.63 34.41 -4.88
CA ALA A 489 -6.22 35.83 -4.78
C ALA A 489 -4.71 36.02 -4.94
N GLU A 490 -3.87 35.18 -4.27
CA GLU A 490 -2.42 35.26 -4.38
C GLU A 490 -1.93 35.09 -5.83
N THR A 491 -2.49 34.12 -6.54
CA THR A 491 -2.14 33.86 -7.94
C THR A 491 -2.59 35.03 -8.84
N ALA A 492 -3.77 35.59 -8.61
CA ALA A 492 -4.29 36.74 -9.34
C ALA A 492 -3.43 37.98 -9.14
N GLU A 493 -2.98 38.23 -7.91
CA GLU A 493 -2.07 39.31 -7.58
C GLU A 493 -0.70 39.14 -8.24
N ALA A 494 -0.12 37.93 -8.15
CA ALA A 494 1.13 37.63 -8.81
C ALA A 494 1.06 37.83 -10.33
N LEU A 495 -0.01 37.34 -10.98
CA LEU A 495 -0.24 37.54 -12.42
C LEU A 495 -0.42 39.03 -12.77
N SER A 496 -1.04 39.82 -11.88
CA SER A 496 -1.18 41.28 -12.07
C SER A 496 0.16 41.99 -11.99
N ALA A 497 1.03 41.60 -11.06
CA ALA A 497 2.38 42.15 -10.93
C ALA A 497 3.21 41.84 -12.18
N LEU A 498 3.21 40.57 -12.64
CA LEU A 498 3.92 40.14 -13.84
C LEU A 498 3.44 40.85 -15.12
N ALA A 499 2.14 41.08 -15.23
CA ALA A 499 1.58 41.86 -16.35
C ALA A 499 2.10 43.31 -16.35
N ARG A 500 2.13 43.96 -15.20
CA ARG A 500 2.68 45.32 -15.08
C ARG A 500 4.16 45.41 -15.45
N GLU A 501 4.97 44.41 -14.99
CA GLU A 501 6.39 44.37 -15.34
C GLU A 501 6.61 44.20 -16.85
N LYS A 502 5.79 43.34 -17.51
CA LYS A 502 5.88 43.14 -18.98
C LYS A 502 5.50 44.41 -19.75
N TRP A 503 4.48 45.18 -19.27
CA TRP A 503 4.08 46.42 -19.88
C TRP A 503 5.09 47.58 -19.66
N LEU A 504 5.86 47.54 -18.56
CA LEU A 504 6.91 48.54 -18.29
C LEU A 504 8.20 48.29 -19.09
N LYS A 505 8.36 47.10 -19.71
CA LYS A 505 9.52 46.72 -20.52
C LYS A 505 9.25 46.83 -22.02
N LEU A 506 8.01 47.11 -22.44
CA LEU A 506 7.59 47.41 -23.81
C LEU A 506 7.49 48.93 -24.00
#